data_190f6a7f8c140973b671f3326ba2a454
#
_entry.id   190f6a7f8c140973b671f3326ba2a454
#
_cell.length_a   1.000
_cell.length_b   1.000
_cell.length_c   1.000
_cell.angle_alpha   90.00
_cell.angle_beta   90.00
_cell.angle_gamma   90.00
#
_symmetry.space_group_name_H-M   'P 1'
#
loop_
_entity.id
_entity.type
_entity.pdbx_description
1 polymer ?
#
loop_
_entity_poly.entity_id
_entity_poly.type
_entity_poly.pdbx_seq_one_letter_code
_entity_poly.pdbx_strand_id
1 'polypeptide(L)'
;MGNFYVDENNQARIICNKCGLNNNLDVTKFKDTHKKLKAKCKCGEEFRLTLDFRRHYRKNVQLSGEYFVHEKNEKGEILIEDISMTGINFATLKPHNFSINDTVELKFTFGNPMKTRVQEPVKIIRIIDRNVGAQYVNQSRMQRIWFFI
;
A
#
# COMPACT_ATOMS: atom_id res chain seq x y z
N MET A 1 -0.69 -7.53 19.18
CA MET A 1 -1.45 -6.47 18.50
C MET A 1 -1.76 -6.93 17.09
N GLY A 2 -3.04 -6.91 16.67
CA GLY A 2 -3.46 -7.32 15.34
C GLY A 2 -3.83 -6.13 14.48
N ASN A 3 -3.51 -6.22 13.20
CA ASN A 3 -3.96 -5.27 12.19
C ASN A 3 -4.98 -5.98 11.30
N PHE A 4 -6.22 -5.48 11.26
CA PHE A 4 -7.33 -6.09 10.54
C PHE A 4 -7.82 -5.16 9.44
N TYR A 5 -7.91 -5.69 8.23
CA TYR A 5 -8.42 -4.97 7.07
C TYR A 5 -9.95 -4.86 7.12
N VAL A 6 -10.47 -3.68 6.79
CA VAL A 6 -11.90 -3.41 6.72
C VAL A 6 -12.36 -3.48 5.26
N ASP A 7 -13.44 -4.21 4.99
CA ASP A 7 -13.98 -4.36 3.64
C ASP A 7 -14.82 -3.16 3.20
N GLU A 8 -15.35 -3.22 1.98
CA GLU A 8 -16.15 -2.13 1.39
C GLU A 8 -17.45 -1.84 2.16
N ASN A 9 -17.95 -2.82 2.90
CA ASN A 9 -19.17 -2.71 3.70
C ASN A 9 -18.89 -2.26 5.14
N ASN A 10 -17.68 -1.77 5.43
CA ASN A 10 -17.22 -1.37 6.76
C ASN A 10 -17.28 -2.52 7.78
N GLN A 11 -17.01 -3.73 7.32
CA GLN A 11 -16.94 -4.91 8.18
C GLN A 11 -15.49 -5.39 8.29
N ALA A 12 -15.09 -5.77 9.49
CA ALA A 12 -13.78 -6.34 9.77
C ALA A 12 -13.95 -7.75 10.33
N ARG A 13 -13.16 -8.68 9.80
CA ARG A 13 -13.08 -10.04 10.33
C ARG A 13 -12.00 -10.10 11.40
N ILE A 14 -12.41 -10.27 12.64
CA ILE A 14 -11.50 -10.27 13.78
C ILE A 14 -11.34 -11.70 14.27
N ILE A 15 -10.08 -12.13 14.39
CA ILE A 15 -9.70 -13.48 14.78
C ILE A 15 -9.00 -13.41 16.13
N CYS A 16 -9.49 -14.16 17.11
CA CYS A 16 -8.86 -14.26 18.42
C CYS A 16 -7.56 -15.07 18.34
N ASN A 17 -6.46 -14.50 18.84
CA ASN A 17 -5.15 -15.17 18.83
C ASN A 17 -5.09 -16.40 19.74
N LYS A 18 -5.96 -16.48 20.76
CA LYS A 18 -5.92 -17.56 21.73
C LYS A 18 -6.78 -18.74 21.33
N CYS A 19 -8.03 -18.51 20.93
CA CYS A 19 -8.98 -19.58 20.63
C CYS A 19 -9.32 -19.73 19.14
N GLY A 20 -8.87 -18.79 18.29
CA GLY A 20 -9.13 -18.84 16.85
C GLY A 20 -10.55 -18.45 16.43
N LEU A 21 -11.39 -17.97 17.35
CA LEU A 21 -12.76 -17.56 17.04
C LEU A 21 -12.78 -16.41 16.03
N ASN A 22 -13.57 -16.57 14.97
CA ASN A 22 -13.77 -15.55 13.92
C ASN A 22 -15.08 -14.80 14.18
N ASN A 23 -15.03 -13.47 14.18
CA ASN A 23 -16.22 -12.63 14.22
C ASN A 23 -16.14 -11.56 13.12
N ASN A 24 -17.24 -11.38 12.39
CA ASN A 24 -17.39 -10.25 11.50
C ASN A 24 -18.11 -9.14 12.26
N LEU A 25 -17.48 -7.98 12.36
CA LEU A 25 -18.02 -6.83 13.08
C LEU A 25 -18.23 -5.67 12.13
N ASP A 26 -19.36 -4.97 12.31
CA ASP A 26 -19.59 -3.68 11.67
C ASP A 26 -18.79 -2.63 12.43
N VAL A 27 -17.81 -2.03 11.74
CA VAL A 27 -16.89 -1.05 12.33
C VAL A 27 -17.10 0.35 11.77
N THR A 28 -18.27 0.62 11.18
CA THR A 28 -18.60 1.92 10.61
C THR A 28 -18.39 3.07 11.59
N LYS A 29 -18.73 2.88 12.86
CA LYS A 29 -18.55 3.89 13.91
C LYS A 29 -17.09 4.24 14.20
N PHE A 30 -16.15 3.40 13.77
CA PHE A 30 -14.71 3.63 13.97
C PHE A 30 -14.05 4.20 12.72
N LYS A 31 -14.81 4.44 11.67
CA LYS A 31 -14.29 5.08 10.45
C LYS A 31 -13.72 6.45 10.80
N ASP A 32 -12.57 6.78 10.21
CA ASP A 32 -11.84 8.02 10.46
C ASP A 32 -11.23 8.15 11.86
N THR A 33 -11.31 7.11 12.72
CA THR A 33 -10.54 7.07 13.96
C THR A 33 -9.24 6.30 13.74
N HIS A 34 -8.13 6.93 14.14
CA HIS A 34 -6.81 6.29 14.09
C HIS A 34 -6.41 5.72 15.44
N LYS A 35 -7.38 5.47 16.33
CA LYS A 35 -7.14 4.96 17.67
C LYS A 35 -6.97 3.46 17.66
N LYS A 36 -6.09 2.98 18.53
CA LYS A 36 -6.00 1.55 18.83
C LYS A 36 -7.24 1.11 19.59
N LEU A 37 -7.84 0.02 19.18
CA LEU A 37 -9.05 -0.53 19.77
C LEU A 37 -8.70 -1.73 20.64
N LYS A 38 -9.53 -1.97 21.68
CA LYS A 38 -9.46 -3.18 22.48
C LYS A 38 -10.65 -4.07 22.14
N ALA A 39 -10.41 -5.35 21.97
CA ALA A 39 -11.44 -6.35 21.78
C ALA A 39 -11.31 -7.43 22.83
N LYS A 40 -12.45 -7.95 23.29
CA LYS A 40 -12.51 -9.06 24.21
C LYS A 40 -13.22 -10.24 23.56
N CYS A 41 -12.55 -11.37 23.54
CA CYS A 41 -13.13 -12.60 23.02
C CYS A 41 -13.99 -13.29 24.09
N LYS A 42 -14.94 -14.12 23.67
CA LYS A 42 -15.74 -14.94 24.58
C LYS A 42 -14.90 -15.86 25.45
N CYS A 43 -13.69 -16.22 25.02
CA CYS A 43 -12.75 -17.01 25.83
C CYS A 43 -12.08 -16.22 26.96
N GLY A 44 -12.36 -14.92 27.07
CA GLY A 44 -11.78 -14.04 28.10
C GLY A 44 -10.52 -13.29 27.68
N GLU A 45 -9.96 -13.61 26.52
CA GLU A 45 -8.75 -12.93 26.02
C GLU A 45 -9.06 -11.51 25.59
N GLU A 46 -8.28 -10.57 26.11
CA GLU A 46 -8.29 -9.18 25.66
C GLU A 46 -7.10 -8.94 24.73
N PHE A 47 -7.34 -8.26 23.62
CA PHE A 47 -6.27 -7.90 22.71
C PHE A 47 -6.51 -6.52 22.08
N ARG A 48 -5.43 -5.88 21.71
CA ARG A 48 -5.45 -4.60 21.02
C ARG A 48 -5.41 -4.84 19.51
N LEU A 49 -6.18 -4.06 18.77
CA LEU A 49 -6.24 -4.16 17.32
C LEU A 49 -6.23 -2.78 16.67
N THR A 50 -5.81 -2.74 15.42
CA THR A 50 -5.87 -1.59 14.56
C THR A 50 -6.70 -1.96 13.34
N LEU A 51 -7.62 -1.07 12.92
CA LEU A 51 -8.44 -1.27 11.74
C LEU A 51 -7.84 -0.52 10.54
N ASP A 52 -7.74 -1.20 9.41
CA ASP A 52 -7.28 -0.62 8.16
C ASP A 52 -8.47 -0.38 7.24
N PHE A 53 -8.89 0.89 7.12
CA PHE A 53 -10.00 1.33 6.27
C PHE A 53 -9.59 1.69 4.85
N ARG A 54 -8.36 1.38 4.44
CA ARG A 54 -7.89 1.67 3.09
C ARG A 54 -8.79 0.96 2.07
N ARG A 55 -9.17 1.70 1.06
CA ARG A 55 -10.05 1.20 0.00
C ARG A 55 -9.46 0.02 -0.75
N HIS A 56 -8.13 0.02 -0.92
CA HIS A 56 -7.40 -1.03 -1.62
C HIS A 56 -6.30 -1.59 -0.74
N TYR A 57 -6.17 -2.91 -0.75
CA TYR A 57 -5.10 -3.58 -0.04
C TYR A 57 -3.74 -3.14 -0.59
N ARG A 58 -2.78 -2.90 0.31
CA ARG A 58 -1.40 -2.59 -0.04
C ARG A 58 -0.51 -3.76 0.29
N LYS A 59 0.29 -4.16 -0.68
CA LYS A 59 1.24 -5.25 -0.50
C LYS A 59 2.61 -4.67 -0.18
N ASN A 60 3.19 -5.08 0.95
CA ASN A 60 4.56 -4.73 1.30
C ASN A 60 5.51 -5.51 0.42
N VAL A 61 6.44 -4.81 -0.19
CA VAL A 61 7.46 -5.38 -1.06
C VAL A 61 8.80 -4.70 -0.82
N GLN A 62 9.86 -5.28 -1.33
CA GLN A 62 11.18 -4.65 -1.40
C GLN A 62 11.74 -4.92 -2.79
N LEU A 63 11.51 -3.97 -3.69
CA LEU A 63 11.90 -4.11 -5.09
C LEU A 63 12.80 -2.96 -5.50
N SER A 64 13.91 -3.30 -6.13
CA SER A 64 14.77 -2.29 -6.75
C SER A 64 14.17 -1.84 -8.07
N GLY A 65 14.25 -0.54 -8.35
CA GLY A 65 13.74 0.03 -9.58
C GLY A 65 14.46 1.30 -9.96
N GLU A 66 13.96 1.94 -10.98
CA GLU A 66 14.49 3.21 -11.50
C GLU A 66 13.34 4.16 -11.77
N TYR A 67 13.60 5.44 -11.65
CA TYR A 67 12.68 6.47 -12.10
C TYR A 67 13.30 7.30 -13.23
N PHE A 68 12.42 7.82 -14.09
CA PHE A 68 12.79 8.75 -15.17
C PHE A 68 11.86 9.95 -15.12
N VAL A 69 12.45 11.14 -15.13
CA VAL A 69 11.71 12.40 -15.30
C VAL A 69 12.06 12.92 -16.68
N HIS A 70 11.19 12.65 -17.65
CA HIS A 70 11.47 12.97 -19.06
C HIS A 70 11.67 14.45 -19.32
N GLU A 71 10.87 15.31 -18.66
CA GLU A 71 10.95 16.75 -18.81
C GLU A 71 12.29 17.33 -18.36
N LYS A 72 12.91 16.73 -17.35
CA LYS A 72 14.16 17.18 -16.76
C LYS A 72 15.36 16.34 -17.20
N ASN A 73 15.12 15.30 -17.99
CA ASN A 73 16.14 14.31 -18.37
C ASN A 73 16.89 13.75 -17.15
N GLU A 74 16.17 13.52 -16.05
CA GLU A 74 16.70 12.96 -14.82
C GLU A 74 16.32 11.50 -14.67
N LYS A 75 17.21 10.73 -14.09
CA LYS A 75 16.95 9.33 -13.70
C LYS A 75 17.62 9.02 -12.37
N GLY A 76 17.11 8.02 -11.68
CA GLY A 76 17.71 7.59 -10.42
C GLY A 76 17.19 6.23 -10.00
N GLU A 77 17.86 5.66 -9.01
CA GLU A 77 17.48 4.38 -8.43
C GLU A 77 16.49 4.58 -7.29
N ILE A 78 15.55 3.64 -7.17
CA ILE A 78 14.53 3.64 -6.13
C ILE A 78 14.42 2.26 -5.48
N LEU A 79 13.89 2.26 -4.26
CA LEU A 79 13.44 1.06 -3.58
C LEU A 79 11.92 1.15 -3.39
N ILE A 80 11.21 0.21 -3.97
CA ILE A 80 9.75 0.16 -3.86
C ILE A 80 9.40 -0.56 -2.58
N GLU A 81 8.60 0.08 -1.73
CA GLU A 81 8.29 -0.39 -0.39
C GLU A 81 6.90 -1.01 -0.27
N ASP A 82 5.92 -0.44 -0.96
CA ASP A 82 4.59 -1.05 -1.05
C ASP A 82 3.88 -0.66 -2.34
N ILE A 83 2.96 -1.50 -2.76
CA ILE A 83 2.16 -1.31 -3.96
C ILE A 83 0.70 -1.68 -3.69
N SER A 84 -0.20 -0.99 -4.38
CA SER A 84 -1.63 -1.29 -4.40
C SER A 84 -2.14 -1.25 -5.85
N MET A 85 -3.43 -1.49 -6.03
CA MET A 85 -4.04 -1.40 -7.37
C MET A 85 -4.03 0.01 -7.95
N THR A 86 -3.95 1.04 -7.11
CA THR A 86 -4.07 2.45 -7.52
C THR A 86 -2.79 3.24 -7.37
N GLY A 87 -1.87 2.80 -6.51
CA GLY A 87 -0.69 3.60 -6.18
C GLY A 87 0.50 2.78 -5.71
N ILE A 88 1.59 3.49 -5.47
CA ILE A 88 2.87 2.91 -5.12
C ILE A 88 3.61 3.85 -4.16
N ASN A 89 4.30 3.29 -3.19
CA ASN A 89 5.24 4.02 -2.34
C ASN A 89 6.66 3.54 -2.59
N PHE A 90 7.55 4.46 -2.77
CA PHE A 90 8.96 4.16 -3.00
C PHE A 90 9.86 5.19 -2.32
N ALA A 91 11.09 4.80 -2.09
CA ALA A 91 12.14 5.69 -1.59
C ALA A 91 13.20 5.88 -2.66
N THR A 92 13.68 7.10 -2.82
CA THR A 92 14.84 7.37 -3.67
C THR A 92 16.12 7.08 -2.91
N LEU A 93 17.12 6.49 -3.55
CA LEU A 93 18.41 6.18 -2.93
C LEU A 93 19.27 7.43 -2.77
N LYS A 94 19.05 8.44 -3.61
CA LYS A 94 19.73 9.74 -3.57
C LYS A 94 18.68 10.85 -3.46
N PRO A 95 19.07 12.07 -3.03
CA PRO A 95 18.14 13.19 -3.03
C PRO A 95 17.50 13.41 -4.40
N HIS A 96 16.23 13.79 -4.40
CA HIS A 96 15.43 14.02 -5.60
C HIS A 96 14.93 15.46 -5.68
N ASN A 97 14.45 15.87 -6.84
CA ASN A 97 13.84 17.17 -7.10
C ASN A 97 12.36 17.06 -7.49
N PHE A 98 11.66 16.07 -6.93
CA PHE A 98 10.25 15.88 -7.21
C PHE A 98 9.39 16.97 -6.58
N SER A 99 8.30 17.29 -7.25
CA SER A 99 7.23 18.16 -6.72
C SER A 99 5.90 17.42 -6.78
N ILE A 100 4.98 17.79 -5.90
CA ILE A 100 3.62 17.26 -5.94
C ILE A 100 3.02 17.53 -7.32
N ASN A 101 2.30 16.55 -7.86
CA ASN A 101 1.71 16.53 -9.20
C ASN A 101 2.68 16.30 -10.35
N ASP A 102 3.97 16.10 -10.10
CA ASP A 102 4.89 15.69 -11.15
C ASP A 102 4.52 14.30 -11.67
N THR A 103 4.70 14.09 -12.97
CA THR A 103 4.57 12.79 -13.61
C THR A 103 5.96 12.19 -13.80
N VAL A 104 6.16 10.99 -13.26
CA VAL A 104 7.44 10.29 -13.29
C VAL A 104 7.20 8.89 -13.83
N GLU A 105 8.09 8.39 -14.66
CA GLU A 105 8.03 7.01 -15.12
C GLU A 105 8.81 6.11 -14.18
N LEU A 106 8.17 5.04 -13.70
CA LEU A 106 8.81 4.03 -12.84
C LEU A 106 9.04 2.76 -13.63
N LYS A 107 10.20 2.15 -13.43
CA LYS A 107 10.56 0.87 -14.03
C LYS A 107 11.08 -0.06 -12.95
N PHE A 108 10.45 -1.23 -12.84
CA PHE A 108 10.84 -2.24 -11.86
C PHE A 108 10.37 -3.63 -12.29
N THR A 109 10.88 -4.66 -11.63
CA THR A 109 10.52 -6.05 -11.91
C THR A 109 10.03 -6.71 -10.64
N PHE A 110 8.87 -7.38 -10.70
CA PHE A 110 8.36 -8.17 -9.58
C PHE A 110 9.20 -9.43 -9.36
N GLY A 111 9.30 -9.85 -8.10
CA GLY A 111 9.98 -11.09 -7.71
C GLY A 111 9.15 -12.35 -7.90
N ASN A 112 8.07 -12.33 -8.68
CA ASN A 112 7.25 -13.49 -8.97
C ASN A 112 7.97 -14.45 -9.95
N PRO A 113 7.50 -15.71 -10.11
CA PRO A 113 8.13 -16.66 -11.03
C PRO A 113 8.22 -16.16 -12.47
N MET A 114 7.27 -15.34 -12.91
CA MET A 114 7.25 -14.77 -14.27
C MET A 114 8.15 -13.54 -14.42
N LYS A 115 8.69 -13.01 -13.32
CA LYS A 115 9.52 -11.79 -13.29
C LYS A 115 8.89 -10.65 -14.09
N THR A 116 7.64 -10.34 -13.77
CA THR A 116 6.86 -9.33 -14.48
C THR A 116 7.54 -7.97 -14.42
N ARG A 117 7.86 -7.40 -15.58
CA ARG A 117 8.45 -6.07 -15.69
C ARG A 117 7.35 -5.03 -15.76
N VAL A 118 7.52 -3.95 -15.01
CA VAL A 118 6.59 -2.83 -14.98
C VAL A 118 7.33 -1.57 -15.41
N GLN A 119 6.74 -0.84 -16.34
CA GLN A 119 7.19 0.47 -16.76
C GLN A 119 5.95 1.34 -16.91
N GLU A 120 5.68 2.18 -15.91
CA GLU A 120 4.43 2.91 -15.81
C GLU A 120 4.65 4.36 -15.37
N PRO A 121 3.93 5.32 -15.98
CA PRO A 121 3.90 6.67 -15.48
C PRO A 121 3.07 6.74 -14.20
N VAL A 122 3.56 7.51 -13.24
CA VAL A 122 2.88 7.76 -11.96
C VAL A 122 2.86 9.26 -11.68
N LYS A 123 1.82 9.69 -10.98
CA LYS A 123 1.68 11.07 -10.52
C LYS A 123 2.01 11.15 -9.03
N ILE A 124 2.93 12.02 -8.67
CA ILE A 124 3.37 12.18 -7.29
C ILE A 124 2.31 12.91 -6.50
N ILE A 125 1.87 12.30 -5.39
CA ILE A 125 0.81 12.84 -4.52
C ILE A 125 1.30 13.16 -3.11
N ARG A 126 2.44 12.61 -2.69
CA ARG A 126 2.99 12.84 -1.35
C ARG A 126 4.51 12.73 -1.39
N ILE A 127 5.18 13.63 -0.67
CA ILE A 127 6.64 13.59 -0.51
C ILE A 127 6.96 13.80 0.96
N ILE A 128 7.70 12.86 1.56
CA ILE A 128 8.26 12.97 2.90
C ILE A 128 9.74 12.60 2.78
N ASP A 129 10.61 13.60 2.72
CA ASP A 129 12.03 13.43 2.45
C ASP A 129 12.27 12.62 1.17
N ARG A 130 12.85 11.42 1.27
CA ARG A 130 13.06 10.52 0.14
C ARG A 130 11.91 9.54 -0.11
N ASN A 131 10.92 9.50 0.79
CA ASN A 131 9.75 8.65 0.65
C ASN A 131 8.69 9.34 -0.18
N VAL A 132 8.27 8.70 -1.26
CA VAL A 132 7.35 9.27 -2.24
C VAL A 132 6.15 8.35 -2.41
N GLY A 133 4.96 8.95 -2.27
CA GLY A 133 3.70 8.28 -2.61
C GLY A 133 3.20 8.78 -3.96
N ALA A 134 2.80 7.86 -4.81
CA ALA A 134 2.35 8.18 -6.16
C ALA A 134 1.16 7.32 -6.58
N GLN A 135 0.36 7.83 -7.53
CA GLN A 135 -0.75 7.09 -8.14
C GLN A 135 -0.40 6.74 -9.58
N TYR A 136 -0.82 5.56 -10.03
CA TYR A 136 -0.67 5.19 -11.43
C TYR A 136 -1.54 6.07 -12.31
N VAL A 137 -0.97 6.57 -13.39
CA VAL A 137 -1.72 7.31 -14.40
C VAL A 137 -2.67 6.38 -15.13
N ASN A 138 -2.23 5.15 -15.46
CA ASN A 138 -3.07 4.12 -16.07
C ASN A 138 -3.38 3.02 -15.04
N GLN A 139 -4.42 3.24 -14.24
CA GLN A 139 -4.82 2.30 -13.21
C GLN A 139 -5.35 0.98 -13.77
N SER A 140 -6.02 1.01 -14.94
CA SER A 140 -6.57 -0.20 -15.57
C SER A 140 -5.47 -1.19 -15.95
N ARG A 141 -4.32 -0.71 -16.42
CA ARG A 141 -3.18 -1.56 -16.76
C ARG A 141 -2.61 -2.21 -15.51
N MET A 142 -2.45 -1.46 -14.43
CA MET A 142 -1.93 -1.99 -13.17
C MET A 142 -2.89 -2.96 -12.50
N GLN A 143 -4.19 -2.76 -12.62
CA GLN A 143 -5.17 -3.72 -12.11
C GLN A 143 -5.04 -5.08 -12.79
N ARG A 144 -4.77 -5.12 -14.09
CA ARG A 144 -4.54 -6.38 -14.80
C ARG A 144 -3.26 -7.07 -14.33
N ILE A 145 -2.19 -6.31 -14.10
CA ILE A 145 -0.92 -6.85 -13.60
C ILE A 145 -1.08 -7.36 -12.16
N TRP A 146 -1.91 -6.71 -11.35
CA TRP A 146 -2.11 -7.04 -9.95
C TRP A 146 -2.50 -8.50 -9.71
N PHE A 147 -3.29 -9.09 -10.62
CA PHE A 147 -3.71 -10.48 -10.50
C PHE A 147 -2.57 -11.49 -10.68
N PHE A 148 -1.43 -11.07 -11.20
CA PHE A 148 -0.28 -11.94 -11.46
C PHE A 148 0.84 -11.79 -10.43
N ILE A 149 0.65 -10.98 -9.41
CA ILE A 149 1.68 -10.67 -8.41
C ILE A 149 1.55 -11.58 -7.18
#